data_2ce6267f5cb16f80c3bf171fc321dbb4
#
_entry.id   2ce6267f5cb16f80c3bf171fc321dbb4
#
_cell.length_a   1.000
_cell.length_b   1.000
_cell.length_c   1.000
_cell.angle_alpha   90.00
_cell.angle_beta   90.00
_cell.angle_gamma   90.00
#
_symmetry.space_group_name_H-M   'P 1'
#
loop_
_entity.id
_entity.type
_entity.pdbx_description
1 polymer ?
#
loop_
_entity_poly.entity_id
_entity_poly.type
_entity_poly.pdbx_seq_one_letter_code
_entity_poly.pdbx_strand_id
1 'polypeptide(L)'
;MRPTGKSRLERSCGPSPGDWIKLAPPQPGIERIEAFFSGHAYDPHRHDTYAIGYTLAGVQSFDYRGARCDSLRGDVIVLHPDETHDGRAGIEGGFRYRMLYLAPRLVREALGEAAVSLPFVKEAVQPHSLLLARLRPALADLEHALEALEADQIILGLAEALLRLDPSAGRAAPARSCAVAVERGRAYLDAHFARVVA
;
A
#
# COMPACT_ATOMS: atom_id res chain seq x y z
N MET A 1 -26.73 19.31 -5.03
CA MET A 1 -26.04 18.03 -5.16
C MET A 1 -24.81 18.28 -6.01
N ARG A 2 -23.62 18.42 -5.42
CA ARG A 2 -22.37 18.65 -6.18
C ARG A 2 -21.84 17.28 -6.61
N PRO A 3 -21.33 17.11 -7.85
CA PRO A 3 -20.75 15.84 -8.26
C PRO A 3 -19.48 15.58 -7.43
N THR A 4 -19.42 14.41 -6.84
CA THR A 4 -18.25 13.85 -6.15
C THR A 4 -17.06 13.91 -7.10
N GLY A 5 -15.99 14.60 -6.68
CA GLY A 5 -14.79 14.75 -7.48
C GLY A 5 -14.20 13.37 -7.80
N LYS A 6 -14.01 13.12 -9.10
CA LYS A 6 -13.27 11.96 -9.59
C LYS A 6 -11.87 11.96 -8.97
N SER A 7 -11.42 10.81 -8.49
CA SER A 7 -10.07 10.64 -7.93
C SER A 7 -9.01 11.07 -8.97
N ARG A 8 -7.84 11.50 -8.50
CA ARG A 8 -6.73 11.90 -9.40
C ARG A 8 -6.30 10.77 -10.35
N LEU A 9 -6.47 9.53 -9.90
CA LEU A 9 -6.15 8.30 -10.65
C LEU A 9 -7.07 8.07 -11.85
N GLU A 10 -8.36 8.42 -11.75
CA GLU A 10 -9.34 8.27 -12.85
C GLU A 10 -9.06 9.15 -14.06
N ARG A 11 -8.22 10.18 -13.95
CA ARG A 11 -7.90 11.10 -15.04
C ARG A 11 -6.84 10.58 -16.01
N SER A 12 -6.07 9.58 -15.60
CA SER A 12 -5.00 8.98 -16.42
C SER A 12 -5.46 7.74 -17.19
N CYS A 13 -6.67 7.24 -16.91
CA CYS A 13 -7.21 6.04 -17.55
C CYS A 13 -8.08 6.42 -18.74
N GLY A 14 -7.67 6.06 -19.95
CA GLY A 14 -8.57 6.02 -21.11
C GLY A 14 -9.48 4.78 -20.96
N PRO A 15 -10.82 4.93 -20.78
CA PRO A 15 -11.69 3.77 -20.59
C PRO A 15 -11.78 2.93 -21.87
N SER A 16 -11.29 1.70 -21.81
CA SER A 16 -11.65 0.66 -22.79
C SER A 16 -12.95 -0.03 -22.36
N PRO A 17 -13.77 -0.53 -23.29
CA PRO A 17 -14.96 -1.30 -22.92
C PRO A 17 -14.58 -2.48 -22.01
N GLY A 18 -15.17 -2.53 -20.80
CA GLY A 18 -14.91 -3.58 -19.82
C GLY A 18 -13.93 -3.21 -18.71
N ASP A 19 -13.19 -2.10 -18.83
CA ASP A 19 -12.31 -1.63 -17.77
C ASP A 19 -13.14 -1.02 -16.62
N TRP A 20 -12.66 -1.24 -15.38
CA TRP A 20 -13.31 -0.70 -14.20
C TRP A 20 -12.35 -0.48 -13.04
N ILE A 21 -12.67 0.48 -12.18
CA ILE A 21 -11.99 0.74 -10.91
C ILE A 21 -13.05 0.80 -9.81
N LYS A 22 -12.85 0.03 -8.75
CA LYS A 22 -13.64 0.04 -7.51
C LYS A 22 -12.82 0.69 -6.41
N LEU A 23 -13.36 1.74 -5.80
CA LEU A 23 -12.75 2.45 -4.67
C LEU A 23 -13.35 1.94 -3.37
N ALA A 24 -12.52 1.77 -2.35
CA ALA A 24 -12.98 1.56 -0.99
C ALA A 24 -13.43 2.87 -0.33
N PRO A 25 -14.15 2.82 0.80
CA PRO A 25 -14.45 4.00 1.60
C PRO A 25 -13.18 4.80 1.93
N PRO A 26 -13.25 6.14 1.89
CA PRO A 26 -12.10 7.01 2.09
C PRO A 26 -11.54 6.90 3.50
N GLN A 27 -10.20 6.90 3.61
CA GLN A 27 -9.46 6.93 4.86
C GLN A 27 -8.34 7.97 4.74
N PRO A 28 -8.12 8.85 5.74
CA PRO A 28 -7.09 9.87 5.66
C PRO A 28 -5.68 9.30 5.42
N GLY A 29 -5.09 9.60 4.26
CA GLY A 29 -3.75 9.15 3.88
C GLY A 29 -3.65 7.70 3.40
N ILE A 30 -4.78 7.00 3.26
CA ILE A 30 -4.88 5.66 2.68
C ILE A 30 -5.97 5.67 1.62
N GLU A 31 -5.66 5.23 0.40
CA GLU A 31 -6.66 4.92 -0.62
C GLU A 31 -6.52 3.45 -1.02
N ARG A 32 -7.63 2.73 -1.16
CA ARG A 32 -7.65 1.31 -1.51
C ARG A 32 -8.51 1.12 -2.74
N ILE A 33 -7.99 0.40 -3.72
CA ILE A 33 -8.70 0.13 -4.96
C ILE A 33 -8.60 -1.34 -5.37
N GLU A 34 -9.57 -1.75 -6.18
CA GLU A 34 -9.47 -2.91 -7.06
C GLU A 34 -9.78 -2.45 -8.48
N ALA A 35 -8.99 -2.88 -9.44
CA ALA A 35 -9.18 -2.49 -10.82
C ALA A 35 -8.97 -3.67 -11.78
N PHE A 36 -9.63 -3.57 -12.93
CA PHE A 36 -9.42 -4.43 -14.08
C PHE A 36 -9.22 -3.58 -15.32
N PHE A 37 -8.21 -3.94 -16.11
CA PHE A 37 -7.92 -3.34 -17.40
C PHE A 37 -7.69 -4.43 -18.44
N SER A 38 -8.35 -4.28 -19.59
CA SER A 38 -8.29 -5.25 -20.70
C SER A 38 -7.05 -5.09 -21.57
N GLY A 39 -6.44 -3.90 -21.58
CA GLY A 39 -5.30 -3.57 -22.43
C GLY A 39 -4.42 -2.48 -21.84
N HIS A 40 -4.39 -1.31 -22.50
CA HIS A 40 -3.75 -0.12 -21.95
C HIS A 40 -4.54 0.36 -20.73
N ALA A 41 -3.85 0.56 -19.59
CA ALA A 41 -4.50 0.96 -18.36
C ALA A 41 -4.33 2.46 -18.11
N TYR A 42 -3.09 2.93 -18.07
CA TYR A 42 -2.79 4.33 -17.78
C TYR A 42 -1.46 4.78 -18.40
N ASP A 43 -1.43 6.03 -18.82
CA ASP A 43 -0.25 6.70 -19.34
C ASP A 43 0.82 6.94 -18.27
N PRO A 44 2.07 7.22 -18.66
CA PRO A 44 3.11 7.58 -17.71
C PRO A 44 2.68 8.71 -16.78
N HIS A 45 2.67 8.45 -15.50
CA HIS A 45 2.30 9.40 -14.46
C HIS A 45 3.08 9.12 -13.17
N ARG A 46 2.89 9.95 -12.16
CA ARG A 46 3.45 9.81 -10.82
C ARG A 46 2.45 10.28 -9.77
N HIS A 47 2.57 9.76 -8.58
CA HIS A 47 1.81 10.17 -7.41
C HIS A 47 2.74 10.37 -6.22
N ASP A 48 2.28 11.10 -5.21
CA ASP A 48 3.02 11.48 -4.00
C ASP A 48 2.93 10.43 -2.88
N THR A 49 2.38 9.25 -3.18
CA THR A 49 2.16 8.16 -2.23
C THR A 49 3.00 6.93 -2.61
N TYR A 50 3.27 6.06 -1.64
CA TYR A 50 3.58 4.67 -1.97
C TYR A 50 2.37 4.02 -2.61
N ALA A 51 2.55 3.26 -3.70
CA ALA A 51 1.54 2.34 -4.19
C ALA A 51 2.02 0.91 -3.93
N ILE A 52 1.29 0.20 -3.07
CA ILE A 52 1.64 -1.15 -2.65
C ILE A 52 0.44 -2.04 -2.91
N GLY A 53 0.59 -3.00 -3.80
CA GLY A 53 -0.53 -3.83 -4.21
C GLY A 53 -0.11 -5.21 -4.68
N TYR A 54 -1.06 -5.98 -5.19
CA TYR A 54 -0.77 -7.30 -5.75
C TYR A 54 -1.69 -7.65 -6.91
N THR A 55 -1.14 -8.41 -7.85
CA THR A 55 -1.89 -8.89 -9.01
C THR A 55 -2.80 -10.06 -8.61
N LEU A 56 -4.09 -9.96 -8.96
CA LEU A 56 -5.11 -10.98 -8.72
C LEU A 56 -5.24 -11.98 -9.88
N ALA A 57 -5.14 -11.45 -11.11
CA ALA A 57 -5.28 -12.24 -12.33
C ALA A 57 -4.59 -11.55 -13.51
N GLY A 58 -4.22 -12.31 -14.51
CA GLY A 58 -3.48 -11.81 -15.67
C GLY A 58 -2.04 -11.46 -15.36
N VAL A 59 -1.48 -10.57 -16.18
CA VAL A 59 -0.13 -10.02 -16.02
C VAL A 59 -0.22 -8.50 -16.10
N GLN A 60 0.18 -7.82 -15.04
CA GLN A 60 0.33 -6.37 -15.05
C GLN A 60 1.75 -6.02 -15.48
N SER A 61 1.88 -5.40 -16.66
CA SER A 61 3.14 -4.89 -17.18
C SER A 61 3.22 -3.39 -17.02
N PHE A 62 4.37 -2.88 -16.62
CA PHE A 62 4.60 -1.46 -16.45
C PHE A 62 6.07 -1.11 -16.62
N ASP A 63 6.35 0.12 -17.05
CA ASP A 63 7.70 0.64 -17.10
C ASP A 63 7.98 1.44 -15.82
N TYR A 64 9.09 1.16 -15.16
CA TYR A 64 9.46 1.75 -13.89
C TYR A 64 10.97 1.87 -13.76
N ARG A 65 11.47 3.08 -13.46
CA ARG A 65 12.91 3.37 -13.34
C ARG A 65 13.75 2.89 -14.53
N GLY A 66 13.20 3.04 -15.75
CA GLY A 66 13.89 2.66 -16.98
C GLY A 66 13.92 1.16 -17.28
N ALA A 67 13.19 0.35 -16.52
CA ALA A 67 13.06 -1.08 -16.74
C ALA A 67 11.59 -1.47 -16.89
N ARG A 68 11.33 -2.46 -17.76
CA ARG A 68 10.03 -3.11 -17.83
C ARG A 68 9.90 -4.11 -16.69
N CYS A 69 8.78 -4.05 -16.00
CA CYS A 69 8.38 -4.96 -14.92
C CYS A 69 7.10 -5.70 -15.30
N ASP A 70 7.06 -6.99 -15.01
CA ASP A 70 5.88 -7.83 -15.18
C ASP A 70 5.50 -8.44 -13.82
N SER A 71 4.29 -8.18 -13.36
CA SER A 71 3.76 -8.73 -12.11
C SER A 71 2.74 -9.81 -12.41
N LEU A 72 3.01 -11.01 -11.94
CA LEU A 72 2.17 -12.18 -12.09
C LEU A 72 1.18 -12.29 -10.93
N ARG A 73 0.21 -13.18 -11.06
CA ARG A 73 -0.74 -13.46 -9.98
C ARG A 73 -0.04 -13.81 -8.66
N GLY A 74 -0.30 -13.02 -7.63
CA GLY A 74 0.26 -13.17 -6.29
C GLY A 74 1.54 -12.39 -6.04
N ASP A 75 2.15 -11.81 -7.08
CA ASP A 75 3.28 -10.89 -6.91
C ASP A 75 2.81 -9.58 -6.29
N VAL A 76 3.66 -9.01 -5.45
CA VAL A 76 3.45 -7.71 -4.85
C VAL A 76 4.20 -6.65 -5.64
N ILE A 77 3.52 -5.54 -5.91
CA ILE A 77 4.10 -4.36 -6.56
C ILE A 77 4.35 -3.30 -5.49
N VAL A 78 5.52 -2.66 -5.54
CA VAL A 78 5.89 -1.52 -4.71
C VAL A 78 6.39 -0.40 -5.60
N LEU A 79 5.61 0.67 -5.71
CA LEU A 79 6.00 1.89 -6.41
C LEU A 79 6.20 3.00 -5.39
N HIS A 80 7.31 3.72 -5.52
CA HIS A 80 7.66 4.80 -4.59
C HIS A 80 7.01 6.13 -4.97
N PRO A 81 6.85 7.03 -4.00
CA PRO A 81 6.42 8.40 -4.27
C PRO A 81 7.28 9.07 -5.33
N ASP A 82 6.65 9.89 -6.17
CA ASP A 82 7.25 10.71 -7.22
C ASP A 82 7.98 9.95 -8.35
N GLU A 83 7.94 8.64 -8.38
CA GLU A 83 8.50 7.81 -9.44
C GLU A 83 7.51 7.61 -10.58
N THR A 84 7.96 7.91 -11.81
CA THR A 84 7.13 7.76 -13.00
C THR A 84 6.95 6.30 -13.37
N HIS A 85 5.71 5.93 -13.66
CA HIS A 85 5.33 4.60 -14.15
C HIS A 85 4.09 4.67 -15.03
N ASP A 86 3.90 3.67 -15.87
CA ASP A 86 2.71 3.41 -16.68
C ASP A 86 2.05 2.08 -16.27
N GLY A 87 1.04 1.64 -17.02
CA GLY A 87 0.42 0.33 -16.81
C GLY A 87 -0.32 -0.18 -18.03
N ARG A 88 -0.15 -1.49 -18.30
CA ARG A 88 -0.79 -2.21 -19.40
C ARG A 88 -0.94 -3.69 -19.11
N ALA A 89 -1.83 -4.35 -19.84
CA ALA A 89 -1.90 -5.81 -19.84
C ALA A 89 -0.64 -6.41 -20.50
N GLY A 90 0.01 -7.34 -19.84
CA GLY A 90 1.14 -8.09 -20.38
C GLY A 90 0.73 -9.29 -21.24
N ILE A 91 -0.53 -9.70 -21.17
CA ILE A 91 -1.12 -10.80 -21.94
C ILE A 91 -2.53 -10.42 -22.41
N GLU A 92 -3.07 -11.14 -23.39
CA GLU A 92 -4.49 -11.07 -23.75
C GLU A 92 -5.38 -11.43 -22.56
N GLY A 93 -6.56 -10.78 -22.47
CA GLY A 93 -7.52 -10.98 -21.39
C GLY A 93 -7.35 -10.05 -20.20
N GLY A 94 -6.37 -9.16 -20.25
CA GLY A 94 -6.23 -8.10 -19.28
C GLY A 94 -5.55 -8.53 -17.97
N PHE A 95 -5.62 -7.65 -16.99
CA PHE A 95 -5.14 -7.91 -15.63
C PHE A 95 -6.06 -7.29 -14.59
N ARG A 96 -6.08 -7.91 -13.42
CA ARG A 96 -6.84 -7.46 -12.26
C ARG A 96 -5.91 -7.38 -11.07
N TYR A 97 -5.99 -6.29 -10.31
CA TYR A 97 -5.12 -6.05 -9.16
C TYR A 97 -5.85 -5.32 -8.05
N ARG A 98 -5.27 -5.37 -6.86
CA ARG A 98 -5.63 -4.51 -5.73
C ARG A 98 -4.44 -3.66 -5.36
N MET A 99 -4.69 -2.39 -5.04
CA MET A 99 -3.67 -1.43 -4.68
C MET A 99 -4.08 -0.64 -3.44
N LEU A 100 -3.12 -0.40 -2.57
CA LEU A 100 -3.19 0.50 -1.44
C LEU A 100 -2.20 1.63 -1.68
N TYR A 101 -2.70 2.85 -1.70
CA TYR A 101 -1.90 4.06 -1.75
C TYR A 101 -1.73 4.59 -0.33
N LEU A 102 -0.48 4.76 0.10
CA LEU A 102 -0.13 5.12 1.48
C LEU A 102 0.70 6.40 1.49
N ALA A 103 0.21 7.40 2.19
CA ALA A 103 0.91 8.66 2.34
C ALA A 103 2.25 8.46 3.07
N PRO A 104 3.39 9.00 2.54
CA PRO A 104 4.72 8.84 3.12
C PRO A 104 4.83 9.33 4.58
N ARG A 105 4.05 10.35 4.94
CA ARG A 105 3.99 10.86 6.31
C ARG A 105 3.55 9.79 7.31
N LEU A 106 2.57 8.93 6.94
CA LEU A 106 2.09 7.84 7.80
C LEU A 106 3.16 6.77 8.02
N VAL A 107 3.93 6.46 6.97
CA VAL A 107 5.08 5.54 7.06
C VAL A 107 6.14 6.12 8.01
N ARG A 108 6.44 7.42 7.88
CA ARG A 108 7.41 8.11 8.75
C ARG A 108 6.93 8.14 10.21
N GLU A 109 5.67 8.48 10.44
CA GLU A 109 5.06 8.51 11.77
C GLU A 109 5.09 7.13 12.44
N ALA A 110 4.76 6.07 11.69
CA ALA A 110 4.77 4.69 12.19
C ALA A 110 6.17 4.19 12.55
N LEU A 111 7.18 4.53 11.76
CA LEU A 111 8.57 4.11 11.99
C LEU A 111 9.27 4.97 13.06
N GLY A 112 8.84 6.22 13.25
CA GLY A 112 9.45 7.14 14.21
C GLY A 112 10.97 7.21 14.06
N GLU A 113 11.70 7.04 15.15
CA GLU A 113 13.17 7.08 15.18
C GLU A 113 13.84 5.81 14.61
N ALA A 114 13.05 4.75 14.30
CA ALA A 114 13.59 3.51 13.75
C ALA A 114 14.09 3.67 12.29
N ALA A 115 13.68 4.72 11.60
CA ALA A 115 14.09 5.01 10.24
C ALA A 115 14.61 6.44 10.07
N VAL A 116 15.82 6.57 9.57
CA VAL A 116 16.43 7.88 9.24
C VAL A 116 15.78 8.49 7.99
N SER A 117 15.35 7.64 7.06
CA SER A 117 14.71 8.01 5.80
C SER A 117 13.48 7.14 5.54
N LEU A 118 12.67 7.54 4.57
CA LEU A 118 11.59 6.67 4.07
C LEU A 118 12.19 5.39 3.47
N PRO A 119 11.59 4.21 3.75
CA PRO A 119 12.09 2.94 3.22
C PRO A 119 12.14 2.92 1.69
N PHE A 120 13.20 2.36 1.15
CA PHE A 120 13.43 2.21 -0.27
C PHE A 120 13.51 0.73 -0.67
N VAL A 121 12.51 0.25 -1.38
CA VAL A 121 12.49 -1.10 -1.93
C VAL A 121 13.06 -1.07 -3.35
N LYS A 122 14.16 -1.77 -3.58
CA LYS A 122 14.89 -1.71 -4.84
C LYS A 122 14.07 -2.32 -5.99
N GLU A 123 13.55 -3.52 -5.80
CA GLU A 123 12.81 -4.24 -6.82
C GLU A 123 11.32 -3.89 -6.74
N ALA A 124 10.74 -3.43 -7.86
CA ALA A 124 9.34 -3.03 -7.91
C ALA A 124 8.38 -4.23 -7.76
N VAL A 125 8.78 -5.40 -8.21
CA VAL A 125 7.99 -6.64 -8.11
C VAL A 125 8.63 -7.58 -7.11
N GLN A 126 7.84 -8.00 -6.12
CA GLN A 126 8.26 -8.87 -5.01
C GLN A 126 7.47 -10.18 -5.05
N PRO A 127 8.02 -11.31 -5.53
CA PRO A 127 7.32 -12.57 -5.50
C PRO A 127 7.13 -13.06 -4.06
N HIS A 128 5.91 -13.50 -3.72
CA HIS A 128 5.56 -14.13 -2.43
C HIS A 128 6.12 -13.42 -1.18
N SER A 129 6.04 -12.12 -1.14
CA SER A 129 6.70 -11.31 -0.13
C SER A 129 5.96 -11.26 1.22
N LEU A 130 6.70 -10.88 2.27
CA LEU A 130 6.15 -10.50 3.58
C LEU A 130 5.06 -9.42 3.44
N LEU A 131 5.21 -8.52 2.45
CA LEU A 131 4.22 -7.48 2.15
C LEU A 131 2.85 -8.06 1.80
N LEU A 132 2.77 -9.18 1.08
CA LEU A 132 1.48 -9.80 0.73
C LEU A 132 0.68 -10.18 1.97
N ALA A 133 1.34 -10.71 3.00
CA ALA A 133 0.68 -11.05 4.26
C ALA A 133 0.13 -9.80 4.99
N ARG A 134 0.79 -8.65 4.84
CA ARG A 134 0.35 -7.38 5.43
C ARG A 134 -0.71 -6.67 4.60
N LEU A 135 -0.67 -6.83 3.27
CA LEU A 135 -1.66 -6.24 2.35
C LEU A 135 -3.00 -6.96 2.35
N ARG A 136 -3.00 -8.29 2.46
CA ARG A 136 -4.22 -9.08 2.36
C ARG A 136 -5.33 -8.63 3.30
N PRO A 137 -5.12 -8.42 4.59
CA PRO A 137 -6.18 -7.92 5.49
C PRO A 137 -6.72 -6.56 5.03
N ALA A 138 -5.83 -5.63 4.66
CA ALA A 138 -6.20 -4.28 4.23
C ALA A 138 -7.03 -4.25 2.93
N LEU A 139 -6.83 -5.22 2.06
CA LEU A 139 -7.41 -5.25 0.72
C LEU A 139 -8.42 -6.41 0.51
N ALA A 140 -8.69 -7.23 1.53
CA ALA A 140 -9.60 -8.37 1.42
C ALA A 140 -11.04 -7.91 1.16
N ASP A 141 -11.50 -6.93 1.90
CA ASP A 141 -12.82 -6.32 1.78
C ASP A 141 -12.69 -4.82 1.49
N LEU A 142 -13.04 -4.42 0.27
CA LEU A 142 -13.01 -3.02 -0.15
C LEU A 142 -14.33 -2.30 0.12
N GLU A 143 -15.36 -2.97 0.58
CA GLU A 143 -16.62 -2.33 0.98
C GLU A 143 -16.58 -1.91 2.45
N HIS A 144 -15.72 -2.56 3.23
CA HIS A 144 -15.50 -2.22 4.63
C HIS A 144 -14.68 -0.94 4.80
N ALA A 145 -15.17 -0.01 5.62
CA ALA A 145 -14.39 1.14 6.07
C ALA A 145 -13.42 0.70 7.17
N LEU A 146 -12.15 1.08 7.05
CA LEU A 146 -11.16 0.75 8.08
C LEU A 146 -11.47 1.52 9.37
N GLU A 147 -11.53 0.80 10.48
CA GLU A 147 -11.53 1.40 11.81
C GLU A 147 -10.14 2.00 12.13
N ALA A 148 -10.09 2.99 13.02
CA ALA A 148 -8.85 3.70 13.31
C ALA A 148 -7.69 2.77 13.73
N LEU A 149 -7.96 1.84 14.65
CA LEU A 149 -6.96 0.89 15.13
C LEU A 149 -6.52 -0.08 14.03
N GLU A 150 -7.44 -0.51 13.17
CA GLU A 150 -7.14 -1.35 12.01
C GLU A 150 -6.23 -0.62 11.02
N ALA A 151 -6.53 0.64 10.72
CA ALA A 151 -5.70 1.48 9.88
C ALA A 151 -4.28 1.63 10.44
N ASP A 152 -4.16 1.90 11.75
CA ASP A 152 -2.85 2.02 12.42
C ASP A 152 -2.05 0.71 12.35
N GLN A 153 -2.69 -0.44 12.54
CA GLN A 153 -2.05 -1.75 12.43
C GLN A 153 -1.57 -2.04 11.00
N ILE A 154 -2.37 -1.68 9.99
CA ILE A 154 -2.01 -1.82 8.58
C ILE A 154 -0.81 -0.93 8.26
N ILE A 155 -0.84 0.35 8.65
CA ILE A 155 0.23 1.31 8.42
C ILE A 155 1.54 0.80 9.05
N LEU A 156 1.50 0.45 10.32
CA LEU A 156 2.68 -0.06 11.04
C LEU A 156 3.23 -1.32 10.40
N GLY A 157 2.37 -2.29 10.10
CA GLY A 157 2.78 -3.57 9.51
C GLY A 157 3.39 -3.41 8.11
N LEU A 158 2.87 -2.47 7.29
CA LEU A 158 3.43 -2.16 5.97
C LEU A 158 4.75 -1.40 6.11
N ALA A 159 4.82 -0.40 6.98
CA ALA A 159 6.03 0.39 7.22
C ALA A 159 7.20 -0.49 7.68
N GLU A 160 6.96 -1.39 8.63
CA GLU A 160 7.96 -2.37 9.08
C GLU A 160 8.39 -3.34 7.97
N ALA A 161 7.45 -3.80 7.14
CA ALA A 161 7.76 -4.69 6.04
C ALA A 161 8.58 -4.01 4.95
N LEU A 162 8.26 -2.75 4.62
CA LEU A 162 9.06 -1.93 3.70
C LEU A 162 10.48 -1.71 4.25
N LEU A 163 10.61 -1.38 5.54
CA LEU A 163 11.91 -1.17 6.18
C LEU A 163 12.79 -2.43 6.13
N ARG A 164 12.19 -3.61 6.29
CA ARG A 164 12.91 -4.89 6.19
C ARG A 164 13.40 -5.21 4.78
N LEU A 165 12.72 -4.70 3.77
CA LEU A 165 13.07 -4.86 2.36
C LEU A 165 14.01 -3.77 1.85
N ASP A 166 14.28 -2.75 2.66
CA ASP A 166 15.20 -1.68 2.32
C ASP A 166 16.66 -2.13 2.55
N PRO A 167 17.46 -2.32 1.48
CA PRO A 167 18.85 -2.72 1.63
C PRO A 167 19.73 -1.62 2.23
N SER A 168 19.27 -0.36 2.20
CA SER A 168 19.97 0.80 2.74
C SER A 168 19.59 1.13 4.18
N ALA A 169 18.52 0.51 4.68
CA ALA A 169 18.14 0.66 6.07
C ALA A 169 19.28 0.12 6.94
N GLY A 170 20.17 1.01 7.33
CA GLY A 170 21.17 0.69 8.33
C GLY A 170 20.46 0.06 9.51
N ARG A 171 20.96 -1.06 10.02
CA ARG A 171 20.42 -1.68 11.22
C ARG A 171 20.49 -0.66 12.36
N ALA A 172 19.45 0.15 12.47
CA ALA A 172 19.21 0.86 13.72
C ALA A 172 19.14 -0.21 14.79
N ALA A 173 19.98 -0.12 15.80
CA ALA A 173 19.90 -0.98 16.97
C ALA A 173 18.44 -0.98 17.44
N PRO A 174 17.86 -2.13 17.84
CA PRO A 174 16.48 -2.20 18.28
C PRO A 174 16.26 -1.08 19.31
N ALA A 175 15.40 -0.13 18.97
CA ALA A 175 15.20 1.04 19.79
C ALA A 175 14.73 0.58 21.16
N ARG A 176 15.49 0.89 22.20
CA ARG A 176 15.09 0.67 23.60
C ARG A 176 13.73 1.31 23.94
N SER A 177 13.28 2.25 23.09
CA SER A 177 11.98 2.91 23.16
C SER A 177 10.78 1.97 22.98
N CYS A 178 10.91 0.90 22.21
CA CYS A 178 9.79 -0.02 21.97
C CYS A 178 9.40 -0.79 23.26
N ALA A 179 10.38 -1.20 24.07
CA ALA A 179 10.10 -1.86 25.35
C ALA A 179 9.39 -0.94 26.33
N VAL A 180 9.79 0.33 26.40
CA VAL A 180 9.16 1.33 27.27
C VAL A 180 7.74 1.68 26.79
N ALA A 181 7.52 1.77 25.47
CA ALA A 181 6.18 2.03 24.91
C ALA A 181 5.23 0.85 25.15
N VAL A 182 5.72 -0.39 24.98
CA VAL A 182 4.96 -1.62 25.27
C VAL A 182 4.63 -1.70 26.77
N GLU A 183 5.60 -1.40 27.64
CA GLU A 183 5.38 -1.42 29.09
C GLU A 183 4.37 -0.33 29.53
N ARG A 184 4.44 0.88 28.95
CA ARG A 184 3.45 1.94 29.18
C ARG A 184 2.07 1.55 28.67
N GLY A 185 1.97 0.96 27.48
CA GLY A 185 0.72 0.46 26.92
C GLY A 185 0.11 -0.63 27.79
N ARG A 186 0.92 -1.58 28.28
CA ARG A 186 0.51 -2.62 29.20
C ARG A 186 0.03 -2.04 30.52
N ALA A 187 0.79 -1.14 31.14
CA ALA A 187 0.42 -0.47 32.38
C ALA A 187 -0.87 0.35 32.23
N TYR A 188 -1.07 0.99 31.07
CA TYR A 188 -2.32 1.70 30.75
C TYR A 188 -3.51 0.75 30.66
N LEU A 189 -3.36 -0.37 29.96
CA LEU A 189 -4.39 -1.39 29.84
C LEU A 189 -4.72 -2.02 31.21
N ASP A 190 -3.71 -2.39 32.00
CA ASP A 190 -3.88 -2.95 33.35
C ASP A 190 -4.61 -1.97 34.29
N ALA A 191 -4.33 -0.65 34.17
CA ALA A 191 -4.96 0.37 34.98
C ALA A 191 -6.42 0.69 34.57
N HIS A 192 -6.79 0.46 33.31
CA HIS A 192 -8.11 0.87 32.78
C HIS A 192 -9.03 -0.31 32.47
N PHE A 193 -8.49 -1.53 32.36
CA PHE A 193 -9.28 -2.72 32.05
C PHE A 193 -10.31 -3.04 33.15
N ALA A 194 -9.99 -2.76 34.41
CA ALA A 194 -10.87 -2.95 35.55
C ALA A 194 -12.07 -1.98 35.60
N ARG A 195 -12.08 -0.90 34.78
CA ARG A 195 -13.17 0.09 34.74
C ARG A 195 -14.29 -0.23 33.76
N VAL A 196 -14.14 -1.24 32.89
CA VAL A 196 -15.12 -1.60 31.86
C VAL A 196 -16.01 -2.78 32.29
N VAL A 197 -15.79 -3.35 33.45
CA VAL A 197 -16.50 -4.54 33.96
C VAL A 197 -17.33 -4.23 35.21
N ALA A 198 -17.67 -2.97 35.44
CA ALA A 198 -18.61 -2.56 36.51
C ALA A 198 -19.82 -1.86 35.96
#